data_930f022eedf606b9858292acde65ad79
#
_entry.id   930f022eedf606b9858292acde65ad79
#
_cell.length_a   1.000
_cell.length_b   1.000
_cell.length_c   1.000
_cell.angle_alpha   90.00
_cell.angle_beta   90.00
_cell.angle_gamma   90.00
#
_symmetry.space_group_name_H-M   'P 1'
#
loop_
_entity.id
_entity.type
_entity.pdbx_description
1 polymer ?
#
loop_
_entity_poly.entity_id
_entity_poly.type
_entity_poly.pdbx_seq_one_letter_code
_entity_poly.pdbx_strand_id
1 'polypeptide(L)'
;FPTRRSSDLNNENLEALEKGIPNLLKHVSNIKNVYKLPCVVAINAFPTDTKAELDFVESKCRELGVNVALSEVWAKGGEGGIKLAEEVIRLCEEPNDFTYSYELEGSIEDKLNQIVQKIYGGKKAVLTANAQKQAKQLEDMGYANCPICVAKTQYSLTDDQTKLGAPTDFEVTD
;
A
#
# COMPACT_ATOMS: atom_id res chain seq x y z
N PHE A 1 10.67 1.61 -4.67
CA PHE A 1 9.80 1.80 -5.84
C PHE A 1 10.42 1.10 -7.05
N PRO A 2 9.69 0.26 -7.80
CA PRO A 2 10.27 -0.57 -8.87
C PRO A 2 10.69 0.20 -10.14
N THR A 3 10.58 1.50 -10.16
CA THR A 3 10.86 2.34 -11.34
C THR A 3 12.30 2.81 -11.48
N ARG A 4 13.15 2.62 -10.47
CA ARG A 4 14.58 2.96 -10.53
C ARG A 4 15.44 1.73 -10.79
N ARG A 5 16.31 1.78 -11.79
CA ARG A 5 17.43 0.83 -11.91
C ARG A 5 18.39 1.10 -10.75
N SER A 6 19.06 0.07 -10.23
CA SER A 6 20.01 0.21 -9.12
C SER A 6 21.12 1.22 -9.36
N SER A 7 21.46 1.51 -10.61
CA SER A 7 22.42 2.52 -11.02
C SER A 7 21.94 3.97 -10.84
N ASP A 8 20.63 4.19 -10.72
CA ASP A 8 20.02 5.53 -10.70
C ASP A 8 19.65 5.99 -9.28
N LEU A 9 19.87 5.14 -8.27
CA LEU A 9 19.49 5.41 -6.88
C LEU A 9 20.34 6.48 -6.19
N ASN A 10 21.51 6.79 -6.72
CA ASN A 10 22.44 7.75 -6.13
C ASN A 10 22.39 9.14 -6.77
N ASN A 11 21.51 9.34 -7.77
CA ASN A 11 21.36 10.62 -8.45
C ASN A 11 19.93 11.13 -8.28
N GLU A 12 19.77 12.44 -8.11
CA GLU A 12 18.47 13.08 -8.12
C GLU A 12 17.69 12.75 -9.40
N ASN A 13 16.44 12.32 -9.25
CA ASN A 13 15.57 12.03 -10.38
C ASN A 13 14.10 12.27 -10.04
N LEU A 14 13.69 13.53 -10.10
CA LEU A 14 12.31 13.94 -9.83
C LEU A 14 11.32 13.34 -10.82
N GLU A 15 11.70 13.14 -12.08
CA GLU A 15 10.82 12.51 -13.09
C GLU A 15 10.50 11.05 -12.73
N ALA A 16 11.52 10.29 -12.31
CA ALA A 16 11.30 8.92 -11.86
C ALA A 16 10.46 8.88 -10.59
N LEU A 17 10.65 9.83 -9.69
CA LEU A 17 9.89 9.96 -8.45
C LEU A 17 8.43 10.31 -8.76
N GLU A 18 8.16 11.23 -9.68
CA GLU A 18 6.81 11.58 -10.13
C GLU A 18 6.07 10.37 -10.71
N LYS A 19 6.75 9.55 -11.50
CA LYS A 19 6.18 8.30 -12.05
C LYS A 19 5.92 7.24 -10.97
N GLY A 20 6.69 7.24 -9.89
CA GLY A 20 6.57 6.28 -8.79
C GLY A 20 5.59 6.67 -7.69
N ILE A 21 5.34 7.97 -7.51
CA ILE A 21 4.52 8.49 -6.41
C ILE A 21 3.10 7.92 -6.36
N PRO A 22 2.43 7.57 -7.48
CA PRO A 22 1.09 6.98 -7.44
C PRO A 22 0.99 5.71 -6.58
N ASN A 23 2.07 4.91 -6.48
CA ASN A 23 2.10 3.75 -5.57
C ASN A 23 1.94 4.17 -4.12
N LEU A 24 2.72 5.16 -3.67
CA LEU A 24 2.61 5.68 -2.31
C LEU A 24 1.22 6.25 -2.04
N LEU A 25 0.72 7.08 -2.96
CA LEU A 25 -0.58 7.72 -2.81
C LEU A 25 -1.72 6.70 -2.76
N LYS A 26 -1.61 5.58 -3.49
CA LYS A 26 -2.57 4.48 -3.41
C LYS A 26 -2.56 3.82 -2.01
N HIS A 27 -1.39 3.57 -1.43
CA HIS A 27 -1.30 3.03 -0.07
C HIS A 27 -1.86 4.00 0.97
N VAL A 28 -1.56 5.28 0.86
CA VAL A 28 -2.14 6.32 1.72
C VAL A 28 -3.67 6.34 1.59
N SER A 29 -4.17 6.31 0.35
CA SER A 29 -5.61 6.24 0.07
C SER A 29 -6.25 5.00 0.69
N ASN A 30 -5.59 3.84 0.63
CA ASN A 30 -6.10 2.61 1.25
C ASN A 30 -6.27 2.78 2.76
N ILE A 31 -5.27 3.34 3.46
CA ILE A 31 -5.34 3.55 4.91
C ILE A 31 -6.46 4.55 5.25
N LYS A 32 -6.52 5.69 4.56
CA LYS A 32 -7.49 6.75 4.87
C LYS A 32 -8.91 6.42 4.44
N ASN A 33 -9.08 5.90 3.21
CA ASN A 33 -10.39 5.80 2.60
C ASN A 33 -11.02 4.41 2.71
N VAL A 34 -10.20 3.33 2.75
CA VAL A 34 -10.71 1.97 2.90
C VAL A 34 -10.76 1.58 4.38
N TYR A 35 -9.63 1.75 5.09
CA TYR A 35 -9.57 1.40 6.52
C TYR A 35 -10.03 2.53 7.45
N LYS A 36 -10.16 3.75 6.96
CA LYS A 36 -10.59 4.95 7.71
C LYS A 36 -9.74 5.23 8.94
N LEU A 37 -8.44 5.04 8.78
CA LEU A 37 -7.46 5.29 9.83
C LEU A 37 -6.66 6.55 9.53
N PRO A 38 -6.26 7.31 10.58
CA PRO A 38 -5.23 8.32 10.43
C PRO A 38 -3.90 7.65 10.04
N CYS A 39 -3.07 8.36 9.27
CA CYS A 39 -1.77 7.83 8.87
C CYS A 39 -0.71 8.92 8.74
N VAL A 40 0.54 8.52 8.88
CA VAL A 40 1.72 9.33 8.57
C VAL A 40 2.59 8.60 7.55
N VAL A 41 3.17 9.34 6.64
CA VAL A 41 4.18 8.81 5.73
C VAL A 41 5.56 9.01 6.34
N ALA A 42 6.28 7.93 6.58
CA ALA A 42 7.67 7.97 7.01
C ALA A 42 8.58 7.91 5.79
N ILE A 43 9.38 8.95 5.57
CA ILE A 43 10.44 8.92 4.57
C ILE A 43 11.68 8.37 5.25
N ASN A 44 12.11 7.16 4.86
CA ASN A 44 13.37 6.58 5.31
C ASN A 44 14.51 7.22 4.52
N ALA A 45 15.07 8.28 5.08
CA ALA A 45 16.07 9.11 4.40
C ALA A 45 17.45 8.45 4.36
N PHE A 46 18.04 8.47 3.18
CA PHE A 46 19.41 8.04 2.96
C PHE A 46 20.29 9.26 2.65
N PRO A 47 21.63 9.18 2.91
CA PRO A 47 22.56 10.30 2.67
C PRO A 47 22.59 10.80 1.23
N THR A 48 22.14 9.99 0.29
CA THR A 48 22.09 10.32 -1.16
C THR A 48 20.78 10.99 -1.58
N ASP A 49 19.77 11.02 -0.71
CA ASP A 49 18.48 11.64 -1.03
C ASP A 49 18.64 13.17 -1.03
N THR A 50 18.14 13.80 -2.08
CA THR A 50 18.22 15.26 -2.19
C THR A 50 17.06 15.95 -1.50
N LYS A 51 17.27 17.18 -1.09
CA LYS A 51 16.19 17.99 -0.50
C LYS A 51 15.00 18.14 -1.47
N ALA A 52 15.26 18.27 -2.75
CA ALA A 52 14.20 18.40 -3.75
C ALA A 52 13.33 17.14 -3.84
N GLU A 53 13.91 15.95 -3.74
CA GLU A 53 13.18 14.69 -3.72
C GLU A 53 12.33 14.55 -2.44
N LEU A 54 12.88 14.89 -1.29
CA LEU A 54 12.16 14.87 -0.01
C LEU A 54 11.00 15.86 -0.01
N ASP A 55 11.22 17.09 -0.43
CA ASP A 55 10.20 18.15 -0.53
C ASP A 55 9.09 17.75 -1.52
N PHE A 56 9.43 17.07 -2.62
CA PHE A 56 8.46 16.57 -3.58
C PHE A 56 7.50 15.55 -2.95
N VAL A 57 8.05 14.52 -2.29
CA VAL A 57 7.22 13.50 -1.62
C VAL A 57 6.35 14.14 -0.55
N GLU A 58 6.91 15.03 0.26
CA GLU A 58 6.17 15.73 1.31
C GLU A 58 5.01 16.55 0.73
N SER A 59 5.23 17.31 -0.34
CA SER A 59 4.19 18.10 -0.98
C SER A 59 3.03 17.23 -1.48
N LYS A 60 3.34 16.10 -2.13
CA LYS A 60 2.34 15.15 -2.62
C LYS A 60 1.50 14.49 -1.52
N CYS A 61 2.11 14.18 -0.41
CA CYS A 61 1.38 13.66 0.76
C CYS A 61 0.49 14.73 1.40
N ARG A 62 0.97 15.97 1.49
CA ARG A 62 0.18 17.09 2.03
C ARG A 62 -1.05 17.42 1.17
N GLU A 63 -0.97 17.26 -0.17
CA GLU A 63 -2.14 17.39 -1.06
C GLU A 63 -3.27 16.43 -0.67
N LEU A 64 -2.94 15.26 -0.09
CA LEU A 64 -3.90 14.28 0.44
C LEU A 64 -4.25 14.50 1.93
N GLY A 65 -3.75 15.56 2.54
CA GLY A 65 -3.96 15.83 3.96
C GLY A 65 -3.29 14.78 4.87
N VAL A 66 -2.09 14.32 4.49
CA VAL A 66 -1.28 13.38 5.26
C VAL A 66 0.03 14.01 5.64
N ASN A 67 0.37 13.91 6.93
CA ASN A 67 1.65 14.37 7.43
C ASN A 67 2.78 13.44 6.99
N VAL A 68 3.96 14.04 6.87
CA VAL A 68 5.19 13.32 6.54
C VAL A 68 6.19 13.54 7.66
N ALA A 69 6.84 12.49 8.10
CA ALA A 69 7.95 12.53 9.02
C ALA A 69 9.21 11.95 8.36
N LEU A 70 10.30 12.71 8.42
CA LEU A 70 11.60 12.22 8.00
C LEU A 70 12.13 11.27 9.07
N SER A 71 12.48 10.05 8.67
CA SER A 71 13.15 9.06 9.50
C SER A 71 14.61 8.97 9.13
N GLU A 72 15.48 9.41 10.03
CA GLU A 72 16.93 9.34 9.90
C GLU A 72 17.54 8.25 10.82
N VAL A 73 16.75 7.24 11.15
CA VAL A 73 17.13 6.18 12.10
C VAL A 73 18.40 5.44 11.64
N TRP A 74 18.58 5.28 10.34
CA TRP A 74 19.77 4.67 9.78
C TRP A 74 21.05 5.45 10.17
N ALA A 75 21.01 6.77 10.11
CA ALA A 75 22.19 7.62 10.37
C ALA A 75 22.35 8.01 11.84
N LYS A 76 21.23 8.18 12.56
CA LYS A 76 21.21 8.79 13.90
C LYS A 76 20.67 7.86 14.99
N GLY A 77 20.37 6.60 14.66
CA GLY A 77 19.73 5.67 15.60
C GLY A 77 18.37 6.18 16.08
N GLY A 78 18.02 5.92 17.33
CA GLY A 78 16.72 6.28 17.90
C GLY A 78 16.39 7.76 17.84
N GLU A 79 17.39 8.64 17.96
CA GLU A 79 17.20 10.09 17.86
C GLU A 79 16.62 10.51 16.49
N GLY A 80 17.04 9.82 15.42
CA GLY A 80 16.52 10.06 14.06
C GLY A 80 15.06 9.69 13.86
N GLY A 81 14.44 8.99 14.81
CA GLY A 81 13.05 8.54 14.77
C GLY A 81 12.09 9.33 15.65
N ILE A 82 12.59 10.26 16.48
CA ILE A 82 11.76 10.94 17.50
C ILE A 82 10.55 11.65 16.87
N LYS A 83 10.76 12.43 15.81
CA LYS A 83 9.66 13.14 15.14
C LYS A 83 8.59 12.21 14.58
N LEU A 84 8.99 11.06 14.04
CA LEU A 84 8.05 10.05 13.57
C LEU A 84 7.27 9.46 14.74
N ALA A 85 7.94 9.14 15.85
CA ALA A 85 7.29 8.61 17.05
C ALA A 85 6.29 9.59 17.66
N GLU A 86 6.63 10.86 17.75
CA GLU A 86 5.74 11.92 18.23
C GLU A 86 4.49 12.04 17.35
N GLU A 87 4.64 12.01 16.03
CA GLU A 87 3.51 12.07 15.10
C GLU A 87 2.63 10.81 15.18
N VAL A 88 3.22 9.63 15.35
CA VAL A 88 2.45 8.39 15.56
C VAL A 88 1.64 8.46 16.84
N ILE A 89 2.23 8.93 17.95
CA ILE A 89 1.53 9.11 19.23
C ILE A 89 0.36 10.08 19.06
N ARG A 90 0.58 11.21 18.40
CA ARG A 90 -0.46 12.20 18.12
C ARG A 90 -1.61 11.58 17.31
N LEU A 91 -1.32 10.80 16.28
CA LEU A 91 -2.32 10.14 15.44
C LEU A 91 -3.10 9.04 16.20
N CYS A 92 -2.46 8.36 17.17
CA CYS A 92 -3.14 7.37 18.00
C CYS A 92 -4.22 7.99 18.92
N GLU A 93 -4.14 9.29 19.18
CA GLU A 93 -5.13 10.03 19.96
C GLU A 93 -6.29 10.56 19.10
N GLU A 94 -6.15 10.54 17.77
CA GLU A 94 -7.22 10.96 16.88
C GLU A 94 -8.36 9.92 16.84
N PRO A 95 -9.61 10.37 16.83
CA PRO A 95 -10.73 9.46 16.62
C PRO A 95 -10.63 8.82 15.24
N ASN A 96 -11.03 7.57 15.15
CA ASN A 96 -11.08 6.85 13.88
C ASN A 96 -12.38 6.06 13.75
N ASP A 97 -12.70 5.69 12.54
CA ASP A 97 -13.90 4.92 12.19
C ASP A 97 -13.47 3.69 11.38
N PHE A 98 -12.59 2.90 11.99
CA PHE A 98 -11.97 1.74 11.34
C PHE A 98 -13.01 0.83 10.68
N THR A 99 -12.76 0.48 9.43
CA THR A 99 -13.57 -0.47 8.67
C THR A 99 -12.68 -1.54 8.05
N TYR A 100 -13.23 -2.75 7.95
CA TYR A 100 -12.56 -3.83 7.22
C TYR A 100 -12.65 -3.63 5.70
N SER A 101 -11.70 -4.18 4.96
CA SER A 101 -11.68 -4.09 3.50
C SER A 101 -12.73 -4.98 2.83
N TYR A 102 -13.26 -5.99 3.53
CA TYR A 102 -14.30 -6.89 3.03
C TYR A 102 -15.19 -7.39 4.17
N GLU A 103 -16.38 -7.84 3.82
CA GLU A 103 -17.31 -8.47 4.74
C GLU A 103 -16.95 -9.95 4.94
N LEU A 104 -17.17 -10.48 6.16
CA LEU A 104 -16.89 -11.89 6.46
C LEU A 104 -17.90 -12.85 5.82
N GLU A 105 -19.14 -12.41 5.68
CA GLU A 105 -20.20 -13.15 4.99
C GLU A 105 -19.96 -13.14 3.49
N GLY A 106 -20.20 -14.26 2.85
CA GLY A 106 -20.03 -14.44 1.41
C GLY A 106 -18.98 -15.48 1.05
N SER A 107 -18.82 -15.72 -0.23
CA SER A 107 -17.86 -16.68 -0.75
C SER A 107 -16.41 -16.20 -0.60
N ILE A 108 -15.48 -17.13 -0.70
CA ILE A 108 -14.04 -16.81 -0.77
C ILE A 108 -13.77 -15.89 -1.97
N GLU A 109 -14.40 -16.16 -3.12
CA GLU A 109 -14.26 -15.33 -4.32
C GLU A 109 -14.79 -13.90 -4.11
N ASP A 110 -15.90 -13.71 -3.41
CA ASP A 110 -16.44 -12.37 -3.10
C ASP A 110 -15.46 -11.56 -2.25
N LYS A 111 -14.81 -12.18 -1.27
CA LYS A 111 -13.81 -11.53 -0.42
C LYS A 111 -12.58 -11.13 -1.22
N LEU A 112 -12.08 -12.03 -2.08
CA LEU A 112 -10.96 -11.74 -2.98
C LEU A 112 -11.29 -10.58 -3.93
N ASN A 113 -12.50 -10.57 -4.49
CA ASN A 113 -12.96 -9.48 -5.34
C ASN A 113 -12.98 -8.14 -4.60
N GLN A 114 -13.47 -8.10 -3.37
CA GLN A 114 -13.45 -6.88 -2.56
C GLN A 114 -12.01 -6.39 -2.28
N ILE A 115 -11.08 -7.31 -1.99
CA ILE A 115 -9.67 -6.98 -1.79
C ILE A 115 -9.07 -6.40 -3.09
N VAL A 116 -9.26 -7.06 -4.23
CA VAL A 116 -8.75 -6.60 -5.52
C VAL A 116 -9.29 -5.21 -5.86
N GLN A 117 -10.60 -4.99 -5.68
CA GLN A 117 -11.23 -3.71 -6.01
C GLN A 117 -10.84 -2.58 -5.07
N LYS A 118 -10.91 -2.81 -3.77
CA LYS A 118 -10.71 -1.75 -2.76
C LYS A 118 -9.22 -1.47 -2.52
N ILE A 119 -8.39 -2.51 -2.39
CA ILE A 119 -6.99 -2.38 -2.00
C ILE A 119 -6.08 -2.22 -3.21
N TYR A 120 -6.21 -3.09 -4.20
CA TYR A 120 -5.34 -3.08 -5.38
C TYR A 120 -5.80 -2.13 -6.47
N GLY A 121 -7.10 -1.84 -6.57
CA GLY A 121 -7.66 -0.96 -7.60
C GLY A 121 -7.96 -1.69 -8.92
N GLY A 122 -7.90 -3.02 -8.93
CA GLY A 122 -8.28 -3.85 -10.07
C GLY A 122 -9.78 -4.06 -10.21
N LYS A 123 -10.19 -4.74 -11.26
CA LYS A 123 -11.60 -5.05 -11.54
C LYS A 123 -12.11 -6.22 -10.72
N LYS A 124 -11.37 -7.31 -10.72
CA LYS A 124 -11.76 -8.57 -10.05
C LYS A 124 -10.59 -9.53 -9.89
N ALA A 125 -10.77 -10.50 -9.01
CA ALA A 125 -9.98 -11.71 -8.97
C ALA A 125 -10.53 -12.73 -9.98
N VAL A 126 -9.63 -13.43 -10.67
CA VAL A 126 -9.95 -14.53 -11.59
C VAL A 126 -9.31 -15.80 -11.05
N LEU A 127 -10.11 -16.63 -10.43
CA LEU A 127 -9.65 -17.91 -9.89
C LEU A 127 -9.44 -18.92 -11.01
N THR A 128 -8.29 -19.59 -11.05
CA THR A 128 -8.08 -20.74 -11.90
C THR A 128 -9.05 -21.88 -11.54
N ALA A 129 -9.27 -22.81 -12.44
CA ALA A 129 -10.16 -23.96 -12.16
C ALA A 129 -9.74 -24.75 -10.90
N ASN A 130 -8.43 -24.82 -10.64
CA ASN A 130 -7.90 -25.46 -9.43
C ASN A 130 -8.21 -24.62 -8.18
N ALA A 131 -7.98 -23.31 -8.23
CA ALA A 131 -8.28 -22.40 -7.11
C ALA A 131 -9.78 -22.38 -6.79
N GLN A 132 -10.65 -22.37 -7.82
CA GLN A 132 -12.11 -22.48 -7.64
C GLN A 132 -12.50 -23.77 -6.92
N LYS A 133 -11.92 -24.91 -7.31
CA LYS A 133 -12.17 -26.19 -6.65
C LYS A 133 -11.73 -26.18 -5.21
N GLN A 134 -10.56 -25.61 -4.91
CA GLN A 134 -10.05 -25.51 -3.55
C GLN A 134 -10.90 -24.57 -2.68
N ALA A 135 -11.29 -23.40 -3.22
CA ALA A 135 -12.17 -22.47 -2.54
C ALA A 135 -13.50 -23.15 -2.16
N LYS A 136 -14.13 -23.84 -3.12
CA LYS A 136 -15.35 -24.59 -2.86
C LYS A 136 -15.18 -25.68 -1.80
N GLN A 137 -14.07 -26.43 -1.83
CA GLN A 137 -13.78 -27.41 -0.78
C GLN A 137 -13.71 -26.78 0.61
N LEU A 138 -13.04 -25.64 0.75
CA LEU A 138 -12.93 -24.93 2.02
C LEU A 138 -14.29 -24.41 2.50
N GLU A 139 -15.12 -23.91 1.59
CA GLU A 139 -16.48 -23.48 1.90
C GLU A 139 -17.36 -24.67 2.36
N ASP A 140 -17.31 -25.80 1.66
CA ASP A 140 -18.02 -27.04 2.03
C ASP A 140 -17.58 -27.61 3.40
N MET A 141 -16.32 -27.34 3.80
CA MET A 141 -15.76 -27.68 5.13
C MET A 141 -16.19 -26.69 6.23
N GLY A 142 -16.91 -25.63 5.90
CA GLY A 142 -17.41 -24.63 6.86
C GLY A 142 -16.50 -23.42 7.07
N TYR A 143 -15.46 -23.22 6.23
CA TYR A 143 -14.55 -22.08 6.34
C TYR A 143 -14.98 -20.86 5.53
N ALA A 144 -16.18 -20.85 4.96
CA ALA A 144 -16.67 -19.72 4.17
C ALA A 144 -16.60 -18.37 4.91
N ASN A 145 -16.91 -18.34 6.21
CA ASN A 145 -16.90 -17.13 7.02
C ASN A 145 -15.55 -16.84 7.72
N CYS A 146 -14.50 -17.57 7.38
CA CYS A 146 -13.17 -17.25 7.89
C CYS A 146 -12.59 -16.02 7.19
N PRO A 147 -11.79 -15.20 7.92
CA PRO A 147 -10.99 -14.15 7.29
C PRO A 147 -10.02 -14.74 6.27
N ILE A 148 -9.75 -13.98 5.21
CA ILE A 148 -8.76 -14.32 4.19
C ILE A 148 -7.49 -13.51 4.44
N CYS A 149 -6.35 -14.20 4.43
CA CYS A 149 -5.04 -13.57 4.41
C CYS A 149 -4.45 -13.76 3.02
N VAL A 150 -4.26 -12.65 2.30
CA VAL A 150 -3.64 -12.64 0.98
C VAL A 150 -2.14 -12.42 1.13
N ALA A 151 -1.34 -13.33 0.58
CA ALA A 151 0.10 -13.17 0.56
C ALA A 151 0.50 -12.01 -0.35
N LYS A 152 1.69 -11.44 -0.09
CA LYS A 152 2.22 -10.31 -0.86
C LYS A 152 2.46 -10.66 -2.32
N THR A 153 2.33 -9.67 -3.19
CA THR A 153 2.92 -9.68 -4.54
C THR A 153 4.21 -8.86 -4.57
N GLN A 154 5.17 -9.28 -5.39
CA GLN A 154 6.41 -8.52 -5.62
C GLN A 154 6.25 -7.38 -6.63
N TYR A 155 5.11 -7.26 -7.27
CA TYR A 155 4.84 -6.30 -8.35
C TYR A 155 3.97 -5.11 -7.90
N SER A 156 3.93 -4.83 -6.62
CA SER A 156 3.17 -3.75 -5.98
C SER A 156 1.66 -3.98 -5.97
N LEU A 157 0.92 -3.44 -6.94
CA LEU A 157 -0.55 -3.42 -6.93
C LEU A 157 -1.19 -4.36 -7.96
N THR A 158 -0.40 -5.16 -8.67
CA THR A 158 -0.88 -6.10 -9.69
C THR A 158 0.03 -7.33 -9.74
N ASP A 159 -0.43 -8.40 -10.33
CA ASP A 159 0.33 -9.60 -10.68
C ASP A 159 1.11 -9.46 -12.00
N ASP A 160 0.87 -8.39 -12.77
CA ASP A 160 1.54 -8.10 -14.03
C ASP A 160 2.71 -7.12 -13.81
N GLN A 161 3.95 -7.60 -13.94
CA GLN A 161 5.16 -6.81 -13.76
C GLN A 161 5.34 -5.67 -14.77
N THR A 162 4.58 -5.63 -15.83
CA THR A 162 4.64 -4.58 -16.84
C THR A 162 3.79 -3.37 -16.49
N LYS A 163 2.85 -3.53 -15.56
CA LYS A 163 1.96 -2.46 -15.10
C LYS A 163 2.55 -1.77 -13.88
N LEU A 164 3.13 -0.61 -14.10
CA LEU A 164 3.79 0.18 -13.07
C LEU A 164 2.85 1.23 -12.46
N GLY A 165 3.26 1.79 -11.33
CA GLY A 165 2.49 2.84 -10.64
C GLY A 165 1.27 2.26 -9.91
N ALA A 166 0.15 2.94 -10.00
CA ALA A 166 -1.15 2.49 -9.47
C ALA A 166 -2.10 2.19 -10.63
N PRO A 167 -1.94 1.04 -11.31
CA PRO A 167 -2.79 0.68 -12.44
C PRO A 167 -4.23 0.48 -11.99
N THR A 168 -5.14 0.70 -12.91
CA THR A 168 -6.56 0.36 -12.81
C THR A 168 -6.90 -0.53 -13.99
N ASP A 169 -8.11 -1.06 -14.03
CA ASP A 169 -8.57 -1.79 -15.22
C ASP A 169 -7.78 -3.09 -15.49
N PHE A 170 -7.40 -3.82 -14.44
CA PHE A 170 -6.74 -5.11 -14.54
C PHE A 170 -7.50 -6.18 -13.71
N GLU A 171 -7.24 -7.42 -14.02
CA GLU A 171 -7.70 -8.58 -13.27
C GLU A 171 -6.48 -9.24 -12.60
N VAL A 172 -6.67 -9.79 -11.41
CA VAL A 172 -5.65 -10.57 -10.70
C VAL A 172 -6.00 -12.04 -10.88
N THR A 173 -5.03 -12.84 -11.35
CA THR A 173 -5.25 -14.26 -11.66
C THR A 173 -4.41 -15.15 -10.76
N ASP A 174 -5.03 -16.17 -10.15
CA ASP A 174 -4.37 -17.32 -9.52
C ASP A 174 -5.29 -18.56 -9.58
#